data_2286b32fa15ddf0f815f2167911f8dc3
#
_entry.id   2286b32fa15ddf0f815f2167911f8dc3
#
_cell.length_a   1.000
_cell.length_b   1.000
_cell.length_c   1.000
_cell.angle_alpha   90.00
_cell.angle_beta   90.00
_cell.angle_gamma   90.00
#
_symmetry.space_group_name_H-M   'P 1'
#
loop_
_entity.id
_entity.type
_entity.pdbx_description
1 polymer ?
#
loop_
_entity_poly.entity_id
_entity_poly.type
_entity_poly.pdbx_seq_one_letter_code
_entity_poly.pdbx_strand_id
1 'polypeptide(L)'
;MSRGLGDVYKRQVLDIVFIVNFGMGVEGCGYATVIAQAVSALLCLIYIVKKFPILRLSEEDFRISFQSMGRLLALGIPMGLQFSITAIGTIIVQGAVNIYGAVYMAGFSAAGKLQNIIVTVFTAFGATVATYVGQNRGAGKMDRVHKGVRYTQIMVFVWSAVTMVLVCLLYTSPSPRDTR
;
A
#
# COMPACT_ATOMS: atom_id res chain seq x y z
N MET A 1 11.49 -3.43 11.59
CA MET A 1 11.83 -2.52 10.52
C MET A 1 12.76 -3.11 9.44
N SER A 2 13.44 -4.22 9.66
CA SER A 2 14.36 -4.86 8.68
C SER A 2 13.71 -5.85 7.70
N ARG A 3 12.44 -6.22 7.88
CA ARG A 3 11.78 -7.25 7.05
C ARG A 3 11.38 -6.77 5.65
N GLY A 4 10.98 -5.52 5.49
CA GLY A 4 10.63 -4.95 4.17
C GLY A 4 11.83 -4.73 3.26
N LEU A 5 12.99 -4.39 3.82
CA LEU A 5 14.23 -4.23 3.06
C LEU A 5 14.71 -5.58 2.47
N GLY A 6 14.60 -6.66 3.23
CA GLY A 6 14.98 -7.99 2.74
C GLY A 6 14.18 -8.46 1.53
N ASP A 7 12.90 -8.13 1.45
CA ASP A 7 12.03 -8.51 0.32
C ASP A 7 12.33 -7.67 -0.92
N VAL A 8 12.68 -6.40 -0.77
CA VAL A 8 13.10 -5.52 -1.87
C VAL A 8 14.44 -6.01 -2.47
N TYR A 9 15.42 -6.33 -1.62
CA TYR A 9 16.71 -6.84 -2.08
C TYR A 9 16.59 -8.21 -2.76
N LYS A 10 15.78 -9.12 -2.23
CA LYS A 10 15.52 -10.43 -2.87
C LYS A 10 14.90 -10.26 -4.25
N ARG A 11 13.96 -9.32 -4.38
CA ARG A 11 13.33 -9.02 -5.66
C ARG A 11 14.34 -8.45 -6.65
N GLN A 12 15.16 -7.47 -6.25
CA GLN A 12 16.22 -6.90 -7.09
C GLN A 12 17.25 -7.92 -7.56
N VAL A 13 17.71 -8.79 -6.67
CA VAL A 13 18.67 -9.86 -7.02
C VAL A 13 18.05 -10.83 -8.03
N LEU A 14 16.81 -11.25 -7.82
CA LEU A 14 16.11 -12.13 -8.75
C LEU A 14 15.86 -11.45 -10.09
N ASP A 15 15.47 -10.17 -10.11
CA ASP A 15 15.31 -9.40 -11.34
C ASP A 15 16.61 -9.36 -12.15
N ILE A 16 17.74 -9.07 -11.50
CA ILE A 16 19.05 -9.05 -12.16
C ILE A 16 19.40 -10.44 -12.72
N VAL A 17 19.20 -11.49 -11.94
CA VAL A 17 19.51 -12.86 -12.37
C VAL A 17 18.66 -13.26 -13.58
N PHE A 18 17.36 -13.00 -13.56
CA PHE A 18 16.47 -13.38 -14.67
C PHE A 18 16.67 -12.53 -15.92
N ILE A 19 16.98 -11.23 -15.77
CA ILE A 19 17.22 -10.36 -16.91
C ILE A 19 18.60 -10.61 -17.52
N VAL A 20 19.66 -10.68 -16.69
CA VAL A 20 21.05 -10.74 -17.16
C VAL A 20 21.48 -12.16 -17.50
N ASN A 21 21.19 -13.16 -16.64
CA ASN A 21 21.63 -14.53 -16.86
C ASN A 21 20.71 -15.32 -17.78
N PHE A 22 19.40 -15.10 -17.71
CA PHE A 22 18.43 -15.84 -18.53
C PHE A 22 17.97 -15.06 -19.77
N GLY A 23 18.32 -13.77 -19.90
CA GLY A 23 17.97 -12.95 -21.07
C GLY A 23 16.46 -12.79 -21.31
N MET A 24 15.61 -13.00 -20.29
CA MET A 24 14.16 -13.07 -20.42
C MET A 24 13.47 -11.70 -20.55
N GLY A 25 14.22 -10.59 -20.56
CA GLY A 25 13.65 -9.26 -20.73
C GLY A 25 12.57 -8.91 -19.70
N VAL A 26 11.47 -8.30 -20.15
CA VAL A 26 10.35 -7.85 -19.28
C VAL A 26 9.61 -9.03 -18.61
N GLU A 27 9.51 -10.17 -19.30
CA GLU A 27 8.87 -11.37 -18.76
C GLU A 27 9.61 -11.91 -17.54
N GLY A 28 10.95 -11.79 -17.53
CA GLY A 28 11.80 -12.21 -16.41
C GLY A 28 11.47 -11.47 -15.11
N CYS A 29 11.14 -10.18 -15.16
CA CYS A 29 10.69 -9.40 -14.01
C CYS A 29 9.36 -9.94 -13.43
N GLY A 30 8.46 -10.40 -14.29
CA GLY A 30 7.19 -11.01 -13.87
C GLY A 30 7.44 -12.29 -13.06
N TYR A 31 8.24 -13.20 -13.59
CA TYR A 31 8.59 -14.47 -12.92
C TYR A 31 9.36 -14.23 -11.62
N ALA A 32 10.35 -13.33 -11.63
CA ALA A 32 11.12 -12.97 -10.44
C ALA A 32 10.20 -12.45 -9.30
N THR A 33 9.22 -11.62 -9.65
CA THR A 33 8.25 -11.09 -8.69
C THR A 33 7.38 -12.19 -8.08
N VAL A 34 6.84 -13.10 -8.90
CA VAL A 34 6.00 -14.21 -8.44
C VAL A 34 6.81 -15.16 -7.55
N ILE A 35 8.02 -15.53 -7.95
CA ILE A 35 8.89 -16.41 -7.16
C ILE A 35 9.27 -15.75 -5.83
N ALA A 36 9.66 -14.48 -5.84
CA ALA A 36 9.99 -13.75 -4.62
C ALA A 36 8.82 -13.71 -3.64
N GLN A 37 7.59 -13.47 -4.13
CA GLN A 37 6.40 -13.46 -3.30
C GLN A 37 6.05 -14.85 -2.77
N ALA A 38 6.15 -15.89 -3.60
CA ALA A 38 5.91 -17.27 -3.17
C ALA A 38 6.89 -17.69 -2.06
N VAL A 39 8.17 -17.40 -2.22
CA VAL A 39 9.20 -17.69 -1.21
C VAL A 39 8.93 -16.91 0.09
N SER A 40 8.59 -15.62 -0.02
CA SER A 40 8.24 -14.81 1.15
C SER A 40 7.00 -15.35 1.88
N ALA A 41 5.97 -15.75 1.14
CA ALA A 41 4.75 -16.32 1.69
C ALA A 41 5.04 -17.64 2.44
N LEU A 42 5.83 -18.54 1.83
CA LEU A 42 6.25 -19.80 2.45
C LEU A 42 7.06 -19.57 3.72
N LEU A 43 8.03 -18.65 3.69
CA LEU A 43 8.83 -18.32 4.87
C LEU A 43 7.98 -17.72 5.99
N CYS A 44 7.02 -16.84 5.66
CA CYS A 44 6.07 -16.29 6.62
C CYS A 44 5.20 -17.40 7.25
N LEU A 45 4.70 -18.33 6.43
CA LEU A 45 3.86 -19.43 6.88
C LEU A 45 4.63 -20.37 7.82
N ILE A 46 5.85 -20.75 7.46
CA ILE A 46 6.75 -21.55 8.31
C ILE A 46 7.04 -20.83 9.63
N TYR A 47 7.27 -19.51 9.58
CA TYR A 47 7.54 -18.70 10.76
C TYR A 47 6.33 -18.64 11.69
N ILE A 48 5.12 -18.45 11.14
CA ILE A 48 3.86 -18.40 11.91
C ILE A 48 3.63 -19.74 12.60
N VAL A 49 3.72 -20.85 11.86
CA VAL A 49 3.49 -22.20 12.40
C VAL A 49 4.49 -22.55 13.49
N LYS A 50 5.76 -22.13 13.37
CA LYS A 50 6.81 -22.42 14.37
C LYS A 50 6.75 -21.50 15.59
N LYS A 51 6.47 -20.20 15.39
CA LYS A 51 6.63 -19.19 16.44
C LYS A 51 5.33 -18.89 17.20
N PHE A 52 4.19 -19.11 16.56
CA PHE A 52 2.87 -18.76 17.12
C PHE A 52 1.96 -20.00 17.20
N PRO A 53 2.03 -20.79 18.30
CA PRO A 53 1.18 -21.97 18.47
C PRO A 53 -0.32 -21.63 18.42
N ILE A 54 -0.69 -20.43 18.87
CA ILE A 54 -2.07 -19.89 18.87
C ILE A 54 -2.66 -19.73 17.47
N LEU A 55 -1.81 -19.56 16.44
CA LEU A 55 -2.22 -19.41 15.04
C LEU A 55 -2.06 -20.71 14.23
N ARG A 56 -1.82 -21.85 14.92
CA ARG A 56 -1.85 -23.15 14.25
C ARG A 56 -3.28 -23.46 13.88
N LEU A 57 -3.48 -23.72 12.60
CA LEU A 57 -4.76 -24.16 12.08
C LEU A 57 -5.10 -25.53 12.71
N SER A 58 -6.22 -25.60 13.42
CA SER A 58 -6.82 -26.84 13.91
C SER A 58 -7.83 -27.34 12.88
N GLU A 59 -8.15 -28.62 12.91
CA GLU A 59 -9.19 -29.18 12.03
C GLU A 59 -10.56 -28.51 12.25
N GLU A 60 -10.80 -27.98 13.44
CA GLU A 60 -12.02 -27.24 13.78
C GLU A 60 -12.08 -25.86 13.10
N ASP A 61 -10.93 -25.25 12.76
CA ASP A 61 -10.84 -23.95 12.10
C ASP A 61 -11.24 -24.01 10.61
N PHE A 62 -11.25 -25.21 10.03
CA PHE A 62 -11.74 -25.44 8.67
C PHE A 62 -13.28 -25.49 8.55
N ARG A 63 -14.00 -25.37 9.67
CA ARG A 63 -15.45 -25.26 9.61
C ARG A 63 -15.85 -23.88 9.07
N ILE A 64 -16.46 -23.89 7.90
CA ILE A 64 -16.97 -22.67 7.26
C ILE A 64 -18.12 -22.11 8.09
N SER A 65 -17.89 -20.98 8.75
CA SER A 65 -18.93 -20.23 9.44
C SER A 65 -19.53 -19.20 8.50
N PHE A 66 -20.72 -19.44 7.97
CA PHE A 66 -21.44 -18.50 7.11
C PHE A 66 -21.65 -17.13 7.76
N GLN A 67 -21.79 -17.08 9.08
CA GLN A 67 -21.94 -15.84 9.84
C GLN A 67 -20.66 -15.00 9.81
N SER A 68 -19.49 -15.63 9.98
CA SER A 68 -18.20 -14.95 9.91
C SER A 68 -17.90 -14.50 8.48
N MET A 69 -18.23 -15.34 7.51
CA MET A 69 -18.08 -15.01 6.09
C MET A 69 -18.97 -13.83 5.68
N GLY A 70 -20.22 -13.80 6.13
CA GLY A 70 -21.13 -12.67 5.91
C GLY A 70 -20.60 -11.35 6.48
N ARG A 71 -20.01 -11.37 7.67
CA ARG A 71 -19.37 -10.18 8.28
C ARG A 71 -18.15 -9.71 7.47
N LEU A 72 -17.31 -10.62 7.02
CA LEU A 72 -16.16 -10.29 6.19
C LEU A 72 -16.57 -9.72 4.84
N LEU A 73 -17.58 -10.31 4.19
CA LEU A 73 -18.12 -9.81 2.93
C LEU A 73 -18.77 -8.43 3.09
N ALA A 74 -19.52 -8.20 4.16
CA ALA A 74 -20.13 -6.91 4.44
C ALA A 74 -19.11 -5.77 4.61
N LEU A 75 -17.90 -6.07 5.08
CA LEU A 75 -16.80 -5.13 5.15
C LEU A 75 -15.98 -5.09 3.85
N GLY A 76 -15.74 -6.23 3.24
CA GLY A 76 -14.89 -6.36 2.05
C GLY A 76 -15.52 -5.82 0.78
N ILE A 77 -16.83 -6.01 0.57
CA ILE A 77 -17.52 -5.54 -0.65
C ILE A 77 -17.48 -4.01 -0.78
N PRO A 78 -17.85 -3.20 0.23
CA PRO A 78 -17.75 -1.75 0.13
C PRO A 78 -16.32 -1.26 -0.10
N MET A 79 -15.33 -1.88 0.56
CA MET A 79 -13.91 -1.58 0.33
C MET A 79 -13.47 -1.91 -1.10
N GLY A 80 -13.85 -3.08 -1.60
CA GLY A 80 -13.57 -3.50 -2.98
C GLY A 80 -14.18 -2.56 -4.01
N LEU A 81 -15.44 -2.15 -3.81
CA LEU A 81 -16.11 -1.17 -4.66
C LEU A 81 -15.40 0.19 -4.64
N GLN A 82 -14.99 0.67 -3.47
CA GLN A 82 -14.24 1.93 -3.33
C GLN A 82 -12.96 1.90 -4.17
N PHE A 83 -12.16 0.84 -4.08
CA PHE A 83 -10.94 0.70 -4.87
C PHE A 83 -11.24 0.59 -6.37
N SER A 84 -12.27 -0.14 -6.75
CA SER A 84 -12.68 -0.31 -8.15
C SER A 84 -13.11 1.00 -8.78
N ILE A 85 -13.93 1.80 -8.09
CA ILE A 85 -14.38 3.11 -8.57
C ILE A 85 -13.18 4.05 -8.74
N THR A 86 -12.27 4.06 -7.78
CA THR A 86 -11.05 4.88 -7.84
C THR A 86 -10.16 4.46 -9.02
N ALA A 87 -9.99 3.15 -9.24
CA ALA A 87 -9.21 2.63 -10.36
C ALA A 87 -9.83 3.00 -11.71
N ILE A 88 -11.13 2.83 -11.87
CA ILE A 88 -11.86 3.22 -13.10
C ILE A 88 -11.70 4.73 -13.34
N GLY A 89 -11.87 5.56 -12.31
CA GLY A 89 -11.67 7.01 -12.42
C GLY A 89 -10.26 7.36 -12.90
N THR A 90 -9.25 6.71 -12.35
CA THR A 90 -7.85 6.91 -12.76
C THR A 90 -7.62 6.52 -14.22
N ILE A 91 -8.18 5.40 -14.68
CA ILE A 91 -8.07 4.94 -16.09
C ILE A 91 -8.71 5.94 -17.03
N ILE A 92 -9.90 6.46 -16.71
CA ILE A 92 -10.60 7.45 -17.52
C ILE A 92 -9.78 8.74 -17.64
N VAL A 93 -9.27 9.26 -16.52
CA VAL A 93 -8.43 10.47 -16.50
C VAL A 93 -7.14 10.22 -17.30
N GLN A 94 -6.49 9.09 -17.11
CA GLN A 94 -5.28 8.74 -17.86
C GLN A 94 -5.53 8.61 -19.36
N GLY A 95 -6.66 8.05 -19.76
CA GLY A 95 -7.11 8.00 -21.15
C GLY A 95 -7.32 9.39 -21.74
N ALA A 96 -7.97 10.29 -21.02
CA ALA A 96 -8.17 11.68 -21.44
C ALA A 96 -6.84 12.45 -21.58
N VAL A 97 -5.92 12.29 -20.64
CA VAL A 97 -4.59 12.94 -20.70
C VAL A 97 -3.76 12.43 -21.88
N ASN A 98 -3.92 11.15 -22.24
CA ASN A 98 -3.17 10.53 -23.35
C ASN A 98 -3.45 11.20 -24.71
N ILE A 99 -4.63 11.79 -24.89
CA ILE A 99 -5.02 12.51 -26.11
C ILE A 99 -4.13 13.75 -26.35
N TYR A 100 -3.63 14.37 -25.27
CA TYR A 100 -2.81 15.59 -25.36
C TYR A 100 -1.33 15.32 -25.69
N GLY A 101 -0.92 14.06 -25.80
CA GLY A 101 0.41 13.66 -26.25
C GLY A 101 1.42 13.42 -25.14
N ALA A 102 2.63 13.01 -25.53
CA ALA A 102 3.66 12.47 -24.63
C ALA A 102 4.16 13.46 -23.56
N VAL A 103 4.21 14.75 -23.87
CA VAL A 103 4.69 15.79 -22.93
C VAL A 103 3.74 15.92 -21.74
N TYR A 104 2.42 15.95 -22.01
CA TYR A 104 1.40 16.03 -20.96
C TYR A 104 1.35 14.74 -20.14
N MET A 105 1.50 13.58 -20.78
CA MET A 105 1.60 12.29 -20.09
C MET A 105 2.80 12.23 -19.17
N ALA A 106 3.96 12.74 -19.57
CA ALA A 106 5.14 12.81 -18.71
C ALA A 106 4.90 13.68 -17.48
N GLY A 107 4.30 14.87 -17.65
CA GLY A 107 3.92 15.76 -16.55
C GLY A 107 2.91 15.12 -15.60
N PHE A 108 1.86 14.50 -16.14
CA PHE A 108 0.85 13.79 -15.36
C PHE A 108 1.46 12.63 -14.55
N SER A 109 2.37 11.86 -15.17
CA SER A 109 3.06 10.75 -14.50
C SER A 109 3.98 11.25 -13.38
N ALA A 110 4.68 12.37 -13.58
CA ALA A 110 5.51 12.98 -12.55
C ALA A 110 4.68 13.48 -11.36
N ALA A 111 3.56 14.18 -11.63
CA ALA A 111 2.62 14.62 -10.60
C ALA A 111 2.02 13.44 -9.84
N GLY A 112 1.66 12.35 -10.53
CA GLY A 112 1.16 11.12 -9.94
C GLY A 112 2.15 10.46 -8.98
N LYS A 113 3.45 10.51 -9.28
CA LYS A 113 4.50 10.00 -8.37
C LYS A 113 4.57 10.81 -7.08
N LEU A 114 4.49 12.14 -7.17
CA LEU A 114 4.46 13.02 -6.00
C LEU A 114 3.19 12.78 -5.16
N GLN A 115 2.04 12.71 -5.81
CA GLN A 115 0.79 12.37 -5.15
C GLN A 115 0.87 11.03 -4.42
N ASN A 116 1.45 10.01 -5.03
CA ASN A 116 1.59 8.68 -4.44
C ASN A 116 2.44 8.71 -3.15
N ILE A 117 3.52 9.49 -3.11
CA ILE A 117 4.33 9.67 -1.90
C ILE A 117 3.49 10.27 -0.77
N ILE A 118 2.70 11.30 -1.05
CA ILE A 118 1.83 11.96 -0.07
C ILE A 118 0.77 10.99 0.45
N VAL A 119 0.09 10.28 -0.46
CA VAL A 119 -0.99 9.33 -0.12
C VAL A 119 -0.46 8.13 0.66
N THR A 120 0.76 7.66 0.39
CA THR A 120 1.37 6.53 1.10
C THR A 120 1.48 6.79 2.60
N VAL A 121 1.76 8.02 3.01
CA VAL A 121 1.82 8.38 4.45
C VAL A 121 0.44 8.30 5.09
N PHE A 122 -0.63 8.74 4.41
CA PHE A 122 -2.00 8.61 4.93
C PHE A 122 -2.43 7.14 5.06
N THR A 123 -2.08 6.30 4.09
CA THR A 123 -2.37 4.86 4.17
C THR A 123 -1.61 4.18 5.31
N ALA A 124 -0.37 4.60 5.57
CA ALA A 124 0.42 4.13 6.70
C ALA A 124 -0.22 4.50 8.05
N PHE A 125 -0.72 5.74 8.19
CA PHE A 125 -1.49 6.13 9.38
C PHE A 125 -2.75 5.28 9.55
N GLY A 126 -3.51 5.06 8.47
CA GLY A 126 -4.70 4.22 8.49
C GLY A 126 -4.41 2.79 8.96
N ALA A 127 -3.40 2.15 8.40
CA ALA A 127 -2.99 0.80 8.79
C ALA A 127 -2.50 0.72 10.25
N THR A 128 -1.75 1.74 10.71
CA THR A 128 -1.26 1.81 12.08
C THR A 128 -2.41 1.94 13.08
N VAL A 129 -3.38 2.83 12.80
CA VAL A 129 -4.56 3.00 13.66
C VAL A 129 -5.40 1.74 13.70
N ALA A 130 -5.66 1.12 12.55
CA ALA A 130 -6.46 -0.11 12.49
C ALA A 130 -5.84 -1.20 13.37
N THR A 131 -4.52 -1.39 13.29
CA THR A 131 -3.79 -2.36 14.11
C THR A 131 -3.82 -1.99 15.59
N TYR A 132 -3.58 -0.72 15.93
CA TYR A 132 -3.61 -0.24 17.31
C TYR A 132 -4.99 -0.38 17.95
N VAL A 133 -6.03 0.02 17.23
CA VAL A 133 -7.42 -0.10 17.68
C VAL A 133 -7.80 -1.56 17.87
N GLY A 134 -7.47 -2.43 16.90
CA GLY A 134 -7.75 -3.87 16.97
C GLY A 134 -7.14 -4.51 18.22
N GLN A 135 -5.87 -4.24 18.49
CA GLN A 135 -5.16 -4.77 19.67
C GLN A 135 -5.73 -4.27 21.00
N ASN A 136 -5.99 -2.96 21.11
CA ASN A 136 -6.49 -2.38 22.36
C ASN A 136 -7.96 -2.72 22.61
N ARG A 137 -8.78 -2.86 21.56
CA ARG A 137 -10.16 -3.31 21.66
C ARG A 137 -10.21 -4.78 22.09
N GLY A 138 -9.36 -5.62 21.51
CA GLY A 138 -9.25 -7.03 21.94
C GLY A 138 -8.80 -7.20 23.40
N ALA A 139 -8.00 -6.24 23.91
CA ALA A 139 -7.57 -6.17 25.31
C ALA A 139 -8.58 -5.48 26.25
N GLY A 140 -9.74 -5.03 25.77
CA GLY A 140 -10.76 -4.33 26.55
C GLY A 140 -10.39 -2.88 26.95
N LYS A 141 -9.31 -2.31 26.42
CA LYS A 141 -8.76 -1.00 26.84
C LYS A 141 -9.30 0.14 25.97
N MET A 142 -10.58 0.45 26.11
CA MET A 142 -11.28 1.46 25.29
C MET A 142 -10.71 2.88 25.44
N ASP A 143 -10.22 3.26 26.64
CA ASP A 143 -9.60 4.59 26.86
C ASP A 143 -8.37 4.79 25.99
N ARG A 144 -7.58 3.72 25.75
CA ARG A 144 -6.42 3.78 24.85
C ARG A 144 -6.85 3.91 23.40
N VAL A 145 -7.95 3.27 23.01
CA VAL A 145 -8.51 3.39 21.65
C VAL A 145 -8.86 4.85 21.35
N HIS A 146 -9.62 5.51 22.25
CA HIS A 146 -9.99 6.92 22.05
C HIS A 146 -8.78 7.86 21.99
N LYS A 147 -7.81 7.66 22.88
CA LYS A 147 -6.57 8.46 22.86
C LYS A 147 -5.78 8.22 21.56
N GLY A 148 -5.63 6.98 21.14
CA GLY A 148 -4.90 6.63 19.92
C GLY A 148 -5.53 7.24 18.67
N VAL A 149 -6.84 7.15 18.53
CA VAL A 149 -7.56 7.77 17.41
C VAL A 149 -7.36 9.29 17.40
N ARG A 150 -7.52 9.94 18.57
CA ARG A 150 -7.32 11.40 18.69
C ARG A 150 -5.91 11.85 18.31
N TYR A 151 -4.88 11.17 18.81
CA TYR A 151 -3.50 11.49 18.44
C TYR A 151 -3.21 11.28 16.95
N THR A 152 -3.77 10.24 16.38
CA THR A 152 -3.61 10.01 14.92
C THR A 152 -4.32 11.08 14.11
N GLN A 153 -5.51 11.52 14.52
CA GLN A 153 -6.18 12.64 13.85
C GLN A 153 -5.30 13.90 13.86
N ILE A 154 -4.69 14.23 15.00
CA ILE A 154 -3.76 15.37 15.10
C ILE A 154 -2.58 15.19 14.16
N MET A 155 -1.96 14.00 14.11
CA MET A 155 -0.83 13.72 13.22
C MET A 155 -1.22 13.84 11.74
N VAL A 156 -2.41 13.36 11.37
CA VAL A 156 -2.94 13.48 10.01
C VAL A 156 -3.18 14.95 9.65
N PHE A 157 -3.73 15.75 10.56
CA PHE A 157 -3.90 17.19 10.36
C PHE A 157 -2.58 17.92 10.17
N VAL A 158 -1.58 17.63 11.01
CA VAL A 158 -0.24 18.22 10.87
C VAL A 158 0.39 17.83 9.54
N TRP A 159 0.32 16.56 9.16
CA TRP A 159 0.84 16.10 7.87
C TRP A 159 0.12 16.76 6.70
N SER A 160 -1.20 16.91 6.77
CA SER A 160 -2.00 17.59 5.75
C SER A 160 -1.59 19.06 5.60
N ALA A 161 -1.38 19.77 6.71
CA ALA A 161 -0.92 21.16 6.68
C ALA A 161 0.49 21.29 6.07
N VAL A 162 1.40 20.40 6.45
CA VAL A 162 2.77 20.37 5.89
C VAL A 162 2.74 20.11 4.38
N THR A 163 1.97 19.11 3.94
CA THR A 163 1.85 18.80 2.50
C THR A 163 1.19 19.93 1.72
N MET A 164 0.18 20.59 2.28
CA MET A 164 -0.44 21.76 1.66
C MET A 164 0.57 22.88 1.42
N VAL A 165 1.37 23.22 2.45
CA VAL A 165 2.41 24.26 2.34
C VAL A 165 3.45 23.87 1.29
N LEU A 166 3.92 22.61 1.31
CA LEU A 166 4.91 22.12 0.33
C LEU A 166 4.38 22.20 -1.11
N VAL A 167 3.14 21.77 -1.34
CA VAL A 167 2.53 21.83 -2.68
C VAL A 167 2.33 23.28 -3.13
N CYS A 168 1.88 24.16 -2.23
CA CYS A 168 1.75 25.60 -2.55
C CYS A 168 3.10 26.24 -2.89
N LEU A 169 4.17 25.93 -2.16
CA LEU A 169 5.52 26.43 -2.44
C LEU A 169 6.07 25.90 -3.77
N LEU A 170 5.83 24.63 -4.08
CA LEU A 170 6.23 24.04 -5.37
C LEU A 170 5.48 24.68 -6.55
N TYR A 171 4.19 25.00 -6.35
CA TYR A 171 3.38 25.64 -7.38
C TYR A 171 3.74 27.11 -7.61
N THR A 172 4.12 27.83 -6.55
CA THR A 172 4.51 29.26 -6.61
C THR A 172 5.97 29.47 -7.01
N SER A 173 6.79 28.41 -7.04
CA SER A 173 8.19 28.52 -7.49
C SER A 173 8.23 28.88 -8.98
N PRO A 174 8.85 30.02 -9.38
CA PRO A 174 8.91 30.43 -10.77
C PRO A 174 9.62 29.36 -11.61
N SER A 175 8.95 28.98 -12.70
CA SER A 175 9.55 28.04 -13.67
C SER A 175 10.79 28.71 -14.30
N PRO A 176 11.90 27.97 -14.54
CA PRO A 176 13.06 28.53 -15.28
C PRO A 176 12.74 29.04 -16.66
N ARG A 177 11.50 28.85 -17.18
CA ARG A 177 11.03 29.36 -18.43
C ARG A 177 10.44 30.76 -18.35
N ASP A 178 10.06 31.23 -17.15
CA ASP A 178 9.49 32.59 -16.97
C ASP A 178 10.57 33.67 -16.81
N THR A 179 11.85 33.27 -16.77
CA THR A 179 13.01 34.17 -16.63
C THR A 179 13.76 34.40 -17.95
N ARG A 180 13.14 34.06 -19.10
CA ARG A 180 13.70 34.40 -20.42
C ARG A 180 12.78 35.29 -21.22
#